data_3afbd6f8131c1c177c6c1cb2eca4304a
#
_entry.id   3afbd6f8131c1c177c6c1cb2eca4304a
#
_cell.length_a   1.000
_cell.length_b   1.000
_cell.length_c   1.000
_cell.angle_alpha   90.00
_cell.angle_beta   90.00
_cell.angle_gamma   90.00
#
_symmetry.space_group_name_H-M   'P 1'
#
loop_
_entity.id
_entity.type
_entity.pdbx_description
1 polymer ?
#
loop_
_entity_poly.entity_id
_entity_poly.type
_entity_poly.pdbx_seq_one_letter_code
_entity_poly.pdbx_strand_id
1 'polypeptide(L)'
;MLDVSQLQAMDPLRGGNHFDVCESMRRVLISMEKKITDRDLDVDADIPEEPILVLGDNDMITQVIYNLLENATKFARSGSTLYLGVTTIDGKARVTVRNLGDTIPAEELPLLFERFHKSDKSRSEDKDGVGLGLYIVKTILEQHKEKINVTSENGVTTFSFSLAME
;
A
#
# COMPACT_ATOMS: atom_id res chain seq x y z
N MET A 1 -10.87 1.47 10.83
CA MET A 1 -10.88 1.54 9.36
C MET A 1 -12.04 2.42 8.88
N LEU A 2 -11.78 3.28 7.91
CA LEU A 2 -12.81 4.12 7.32
C LEU A 2 -13.69 3.28 6.38
N ASP A 3 -14.99 3.51 6.33
CA ASP A 3 -15.82 2.84 5.35
C ASP A 3 -15.79 3.57 4.01
N VAL A 4 -16.27 2.91 2.95
CA VAL A 4 -16.20 3.44 1.59
C VAL A 4 -17.02 4.72 1.43
N SER A 5 -18.20 4.80 2.04
CA SER A 5 -19.05 5.98 1.96
C SER A 5 -18.38 7.20 2.58
N GLN A 6 -17.74 7.02 3.73
CA GLN A 6 -17.01 8.09 4.40
C GLN A 6 -15.84 8.56 3.55
N LEU A 7 -15.08 7.62 2.97
CA LEU A 7 -13.94 7.95 2.10
C LEU A 7 -14.37 8.77 0.90
N GLN A 8 -15.46 8.40 0.25
CA GLN A 8 -15.92 9.09 -0.95
C GLN A 8 -16.36 10.54 -0.70
N ALA A 9 -16.74 10.85 0.54
CA ALA A 9 -17.18 12.19 0.92
C ALA A 9 -16.04 13.09 1.39
N MET A 10 -14.83 12.56 1.61
CA MET A 10 -13.70 13.32 2.15
C MET A 10 -12.90 14.01 1.04
N ASP A 11 -12.33 15.17 1.39
CA ASP A 11 -11.38 15.88 0.53
C ASP A 11 -10.08 16.06 1.33
N PRO A 12 -9.11 15.14 1.15
CA PRO A 12 -7.89 15.13 1.96
C PRO A 12 -6.94 16.30 1.67
N LEU A 13 -7.10 16.96 0.53
CA LEU A 13 -6.22 18.09 0.17
C LEU A 13 -6.76 19.44 0.63
N ARG A 14 -7.98 19.45 1.15
CA ARG A 14 -8.62 20.67 1.62
C ARG A 14 -7.89 21.19 2.86
N GLY A 15 -7.53 22.47 2.86
CA GLY A 15 -6.85 23.08 3.98
C GLY A 15 -5.33 22.93 3.99
N GLY A 16 -4.73 22.26 3.01
CA GLY A 16 -3.28 22.16 2.88
C GLY A 16 -2.59 21.37 3.99
N ASN A 17 -3.24 20.35 4.53
CA ASN A 17 -2.66 19.53 5.59
C ASN A 17 -1.41 18.79 5.14
N HIS A 18 -0.42 18.70 6.03
CA HIS A 18 0.85 18.02 5.80
C HIS A 18 1.09 17.00 6.91
N PHE A 19 1.82 15.94 6.57
CA PHE A 19 2.26 14.94 7.56
C PHE A 19 3.55 14.27 7.09
N ASP A 20 4.25 13.63 8.02
CA ASP A 20 5.49 12.89 7.73
C ASP A 20 5.15 11.48 7.28
N VAL A 21 5.31 11.20 5.99
CA VAL A 21 4.99 9.88 5.42
C VAL A 21 5.94 8.80 5.91
N CYS A 22 7.16 9.16 6.28
CA CYS A 22 8.13 8.20 6.83
C CYS A 22 7.64 7.67 8.17
N GLU A 23 7.10 8.53 9.01
CA GLU A 23 6.53 8.13 10.30
C GLU A 23 5.31 7.22 10.11
N SER A 24 4.45 7.54 9.15
CA SER A 24 3.30 6.70 8.83
C SER A 24 3.73 5.30 8.42
N MET A 25 4.78 5.20 7.61
CA MET A 25 5.33 3.91 7.18
C MET A 25 5.86 3.11 8.38
N ARG A 26 6.62 3.76 9.28
CA ARG A 26 7.18 3.09 10.47
C ARG A 26 6.08 2.56 11.38
N ARG A 27 5.03 3.32 11.59
CA ARG A 27 3.90 2.91 12.42
C ARG A 27 3.18 1.69 11.85
N VAL A 28 2.99 1.65 10.55
CA VAL A 28 2.38 0.50 9.90
C VAL A 28 3.26 -0.74 10.05
N LEU A 29 4.57 -0.61 9.85
CA LEU A 29 5.50 -1.72 10.05
C LEU A 29 5.40 -2.30 11.45
N ILE A 30 5.38 -1.45 12.46
CA ILE A 30 5.25 -1.89 13.85
C ILE A 30 3.93 -2.63 14.06
N SER A 31 2.83 -2.10 13.51
CA SER A 31 1.52 -2.73 13.67
C SER A 31 1.41 -4.09 12.98
N MET A 32 2.24 -4.34 11.96
CA MET A 32 2.22 -5.56 11.16
C MET A 32 3.25 -6.59 11.62
N GLU A 33 4.05 -6.28 12.64
CA GLU A 33 5.17 -7.13 13.07
C GLU A 33 4.77 -8.58 13.28
N LYS A 34 3.67 -8.83 13.97
CA LYS A 34 3.20 -10.18 14.25
C LYS A 34 2.85 -10.94 12.96
N LYS A 35 2.10 -10.31 12.07
CA LYS A 35 1.71 -10.93 10.80
C LYS A 35 2.91 -11.26 9.93
N ILE A 36 3.90 -10.38 9.91
CA ILE A 36 5.14 -10.57 9.16
C ILE A 36 5.93 -11.73 9.75
N THR A 37 6.10 -11.75 11.08
CA THR A 37 6.81 -12.81 11.77
C THR A 37 6.13 -14.18 11.60
N ASP A 38 4.80 -14.21 11.70
CA ASP A 38 4.02 -15.45 11.54
C ASP A 38 4.19 -16.08 10.15
N ARG A 39 4.52 -15.28 9.15
CA ARG A 39 4.78 -15.74 7.79
C ARG A 39 6.25 -16.00 7.52
N ASP A 40 7.11 -15.87 8.54
CA ASP A 40 8.56 -16.06 8.42
C ASP A 40 9.17 -15.13 7.36
N LEU A 41 8.75 -13.87 7.36
CA LEU A 41 9.23 -12.88 6.39
C LEU A 41 10.25 -11.95 7.01
N ASP A 42 11.31 -11.64 6.25
CA ASP A 42 12.23 -10.57 6.60
C ASP A 42 11.72 -9.26 6.01
N VAL A 43 12.21 -8.16 6.55
CA VAL A 43 11.87 -6.82 6.06
C VAL A 43 13.16 -6.07 5.71
N ASP A 44 13.18 -5.54 4.49
CA ASP A 44 14.23 -4.62 4.04
C ASP A 44 13.55 -3.27 3.81
N ALA A 45 13.71 -2.37 4.78
CA ALA A 45 13.07 -1.06 4.76
C ALA A 45 14.10 0.04 4.53
N ASP A 46 13.88 0.81 3.46
CA ASP A 46 14.71 1.98 3.14
C ASP A 46 13.85 3.23 3.37
N ILE A 47 13.77 3.63 4.64
CA ILE A 47 12.96 4.77 5.08
C ILE A 47 13.92 5.82 5.66
N PRO A 48 13.98 7.03 5.07
CA PRO A 48 14.85 8.09 5.59
C PRO A 48 14.56 8.42 7.05
N GLU A 49 15.60 8.72 7.80
CA GLU A 49 15.45 9.13 9.20
C GLU A 49 14.82 10.53 9.31
N GLU A 50 15.14 11.39 8.36
CA GLU A 50 14.58 12.74 8.35
C GLU A 50 13.13 12.72 7.86
N PRO A 51 12.27 13.59 8.43
CA PRO A 51 10.89 13.68 7.99
C PRO A 51 10.75 14.06 6.52
N ILE A 52 9.77 13.45 5.86
CA ILE A 52 9.37 13.85 4.51
C ILE A 52 7.92 14.28 4.61
N LEU A 53 7.70 15.60 4.57
CA LEU A 53 6.34 16.16 4.70
C LEU A 53 5.65 16.15 3.34
N VAL A 54 4.48 15.56 3.32
CA VAL A 54 3.65 15.43 2.11
C VAL A 54 2.28 16.03 2.36
N LEU A 55 1.62 16.41 1.28
CA LEU A 55 0.25 16.92 1.33
C LEU A 55 -0.74 15.75 1.40
N GLY A 56 -1.71 15.84 2.28
CA GLY A 56 -2.77 14.86 2.35
C GLY A 56 -3.28 14.60 3.76
N ASP A 57 -4.08 13.56 3.86
CA ASP A 57 -4.66 13.11 5.12
C ASP A 57 -3.86 11.93 5.66
N ASN A 58 -3.28 12.11 6.85
CA ASN A 58 -2.41 11.09 7.46
C ASN A 58 -3.15 9.76 7.68
N ASP A 59 -4.38 9.80 8.19
CA ASP A 59 -5.13 8.59 8.49
C ASP A 59 -5.47 7.81 7.21
N MET A 60 -5.86 8.53 6.16
CA MET A 60 -6.18 7.91 4.87
C MET A 60 -4.94 7.27 4.25
N ILE A 61 -3.81 7.96 4.24
CA ILE A 61 -2.58 7.42 3.65
C ILE A 61 -2.01 6.28 4.50
N THR A 62 -2.12 6.36 5.82
CA THR A 62 -1.75 5.25 6.70
C THR A 62 -2.56 4.00 6.34
N GLN A 63 -3.85 4.16 6.03
CA GLN A 63 -4.70 3.06 5.59
C GLN A 63 -4.22 2.48 4.25
N VAL A 64 -3.78 3.33 3.32
CA VAL A 64 -3.20 2.88 2.04
C VAL A 64 -1.98 2.01 2.30
N ILE A 65 -1.05 2.50 3.12
CA ILE A 65 0.20 1.78 3.41
C ILE A 65 -0.12 0.46 4.11
N TYR A 66 -1.04 0.48 5.08
CA TYR A 66 -1.45 -0.74 5.78
C TYR A 66 -2.03 -1.77 4.80
N ASN A 67 -2.94 -1.36 3.92
CA ASN A 67 -3.57 -2.28 2.97
C ASN A 67 -2.56 -2.86 1.98
N LEU A 68 -1.60 -2.05 1.51
CA LEU A 68 -0.55 -2.54 0.61
C LEU A 68 0.38 -3.52 1.33
N LEU A 69 0.77 -3.22 2.55
CA LEU A 69 1.66 -4.09 3.32
C LEU A 69 0.96 -5.38 3.74
N GLU A 70 -0.32 -5.30 4.11
CA GLU A 70 -1.11 -6.49 4.44
C GLU A 70 -1.22 -7.40 3.21
N ASN A 71 -1.50 -6.83 2.05
CA ASN A 71 -1.56 -7.58 0.79
C ASN A 71 -0.20 -8.23 0.48
N ALA A 72 0.89 -7.46 0.58
CA ALA A 72 2.23 -7.98 0.32
C ALA A 72 2.60 -9.11 1.27
N THR A 73 2.27 -8.97 2.56
CA THR A 73 2.55 -9.99 3.58
C THR A 73 1.78 -11.28 3.28
N LYS A 74 0.53 -11.15 2.87
CA LYS A 74 -0.35 -12.26 2.59
C LYS A 74 0.12 -13.09 1.39
N PHE A 75 0.56 -12.43 0.32
CA PHE A 75 0.94 -13.09 -0.92
C PHE A 75 2.44 -13.35 -1.08
N ALA A 76 3.26 -12.89 -0.15
CA ALA A 76 4.70 -13.16 -0.17
C ALA A 76 4.96 -14.65 0.07
N ARG A 77 5.99 -15.16 -0.60
CA ARG A 77 6.46 -16.52 -0.33
C ARG A 77 7.02 -16.57 1.09
N SER A 78 6.57 -17.56 1.88
CA SER A 78 7.08 -17.75 3.23
C SER A 78 8.60 -17.87 3.22
N GLY A 79 9.26 -17.20 4.14
CA GLY A 79 10.73 -17.17 4.23
C GLY A 79 11.39 -16.15 3.31
N SER A 80 10.63 -15.39 2.52
CA SER A 80 11.18 -14.38 1.64
C SER A 80 11.28 -13.01 2.33
N THR A 81 11.67 -11.99 1.59
CA THR A 81 11.86 -10.63 2.11
C THR A 81 10.82 -9.67 1.53
N LEU A 82 10.23 -8.86 2.40
CA LEU A 82 9.41 -7.71 2.00
C LEU A 82 10.31 -6.48 1.86
N TYR A 83 10.10 -5.71 0.81
CA TYR A 83 10.86 -4.48 0.57
C TYR A 83 9.93 -3.29 0.67
N LEU A 84 10.31 -2.29 1.47
CA LEU A 84 9.57 -1.05 1.63
C LEU A 84 10.53 0.12 1.46
N GLY A 85 10.06 1.19 0.84
CA GLY A 85 10.91 2.36 0.67
C GLY A 85 10.13 3.64 0.51
N VAL A 86 10.76 4.74 0.87
CA VAL A 86 10.29 6.10 0.61
C VAL A 86 11.46 6.86 -0.02
N THR A 87 11.23 7.40 -1.20
CA THR A 87 12.23 8.22 -1.90
C THR A 87 11.59 9.52 -2.35
N THR A 88 12.41 10.51 -2.71
CA THR A 88 11.91 11.78 -3.24
C THR A 88 12.34 11.92 -4.70
N ILE A 89 11.39 12.23 -5.57
CA ILE A 89 11.62 12.39 -7.01
C ILE A 89 10.74 13.54 -7.50
N ASP A 90 11.35 14.55 -8.13
CA ASP A 90 10.63 15.65 -8.78
C ASP A 90 9.58 16.33 -7.89
N GLY A 91 9.94 16.61 -6.64
CA GLY A 91 9.04 17.29 -5.70
C GLY A 91 7.95 16.41 -5.12
N LYS A 92 8.06 15.10 -5.30
CA LYS A 92 7.12 14.14 -4.74
C LYS A 92 7.85 13.11 -3.90
N ALA A 93 7.16 12.59 -2.89
CA ALA A 93 7.60 11.42 -2.14
C ALA A 93 7.00 10.18 -2.80
N ARG A 94 7.84 9.20 -3.09
CA ARG A 94 7.39 7.94 -3.68
C ARG A 94 7.49 6.84 -2.65
N VAL A 95 6.36 6.16 -2.43
CA VAL A 95 6.26 5.01 -1.51
C VAL A 95 6.22 3.74 -2.33
N THR A 96 7.03 2.76 -1.94
CA THR A 96 7.12 1.48 -2.65
C THR A 96 6.96 0.34 -1.65
N VAL A 97 6.14 -0.66 -2.02
CA VAL A 97 5.98 -1.91 -1.26
C VAL A 97 6.15 -3.06 -2.25
N ARG A 98 7.07 -3.96 -1.97
CA ARG A 98 7.43 -5.07 -2.88
C ARG A 98 7.44 -6.39 -2.15
N ASN A 99 6.90 -7.43 -2.79
CA ASN A 99 6.99 -8.78 -2.27
C ASN A 99 7.43 -9.77 -3.34
N LEU A 100 7.97 -10.89 -2.89
CA LEU A 100 8.36 -12.01 -3.74
C LEU A 100 7.32 -13.11 -3.58
N GLY A 101 6.84 -13.65 -4.70
CA GLY A 101 5.81 -14.68 -4.68
C GLY A 101 5.37 -15.03 -6.09
N ASP A 102 4.12 -15.45 -6.25
CA ASP A 102 3.58 -15.77 -7.56
C ASP A 102 3.41 -14.52 -8.40
N THR A 103 3.80 -14.61 -9.67
CA THR A 103 3.59 -13.52 -10.60
C THR A 103 2.11 -13.35 -10.90
N ILE A 104 1.60 -12.14 -10.83
CA ILE A 104 0.21 -11.83 -11.18
C ILE A 104 0.14 -11.70 -12.70
N PRO A 105 -0.78 -12.43 -13.37
CA PRO A 105 -0.93 -12.29 -14.82
C PRO A 105 -1.24 -10.85 -15.24
N ALA A 106 -0.69 -10.42 -16.37
CA ALA A 106 -0.86 -9.05 -16.85
C ALA A 106 -2.33 -8.66 -17.00
N GLU A 107 -3.18 -9.60 -17.42
CA GLU A 107 -4.62 -9.34 -17.57
C GLU A 107 -5.36 -9.14 -16.26
N GLU A 108 -4.80 -9.61 -15.14
CA GLU A 108 -5.39 -9.39 -13.81
C GLU A 108 -4.97 -8.06 -13.18
N LEU A 109 -3.84 -7.50 -13.57
CA LEU A 109 -3.32 -6.28 -12.94
C LEU A 109 -4.34 -5.13 -12.89
N PRO A 110 -5.02 -4.79 -13.99
CA PRO A 110 -6.01 -3.70 -13.93
C PRO A 110 -7.25 -4.05 -13.11
N LEU A 111 -7.50 -5.34 -12.86
CA LEU A 111 -8.66 -5.78 -12.11
C LEU A 111 -8.44 -5.79 -10.60
N LEU A 112 -7.18 -5.73 -10.15
CA LEU A 112 -6.84 -5.81 -8.72
C LEU A 112 -7.54 -4.75 -7.86
N PHE A 113 -7.81 -3.60 -8.45
CA PHE A 113 -8.35 -2.45 -7.73
C PHE A 113 -9.86 -2.33 -7.85
N GLU A 114 -10.50 -3.29 -8.53
CA GLU A 114 -11.96 -3.28 -8.63
C GLU A 114 -12.60 -3.72 -7.31
N ARG A 115 -13.75 -3.17 -7.03
CA ARG A 115 -14.51 -3.48 -5.82
C ARG A 115 -14.89 -4.97 -5.82
N PHE A 116 -14.61 -5.65 -4.69
CA PHE A 116 -14.89 -7.09 -4.49
C PHE A 116 -14.11 -8.04 -5.40
N HIS A 117 -13.13 -7.55 -6.16
CA HIS A 117 -12.30 -8.44 -6.97
C HIS A 117 -11.33 -9.22 -6.09
N LYS A 118 -11.17 -10.52 -6.39
CA LYS A 118 -10.16 -11.39 -5.81
C LYS A 118 -9.60 -12.28 -6.89
N SER A 119 -8.28 -12.53 -6.86
CA SER A 119 -7.67 -13.54 -7.73
C SER A 119 -8.12 -14.94 -7.29
N ASP A 120 -7.97 -15.94 -8.17
CA ASP A 120 -8.31 -17.31 -7.83
C ASP A 120 -7.58 -17.80 -6.58
N LYS A 121 -6.30 -17.47 -6.46
CA LYS A 121 -5.51 -17.80 -5.28
C LYS A 121 -6.05 -17.12 -4.03
N SER A 122 -6.40 -15.85 -4.12
CA SER A 122 -6.96 -15.10 -3.01
C SER A 122 -8.29 -15.69 -2.54
N ARG A 123 -9.13 -16.14 -3.48
CA ARG A 123 -10.41 -16.74 -3.14
C ARG A 123 -10.26 -18.03 -2.33
N SER A 124 -9.21 -18.80 -2.59
CA SER A 124 -8.99 -20.04 -1.84
C SER A 124 -8.30 -19.82 -0.50
N GLU A 125 -7.48 -18.78 -0.37
CA GLU A 125 -6.68 -18.51 0.83
C GLU A 125 -7.35 -17.54 1.81
N ASP A 126 -8.15 -16.60 1.31
CA ASP A 126 -8.78 -15.56 2.13
C ASP A 126 -10.30 -15.71 2.11
N LYS A 127 -10.79 -16.52 3.02
CA LYS A 127 -12.23 -16.77 3.12
C LYS A 127 -12.99 -15.61 3.75
N ASP A 128 -12.31 -14.78 4.54
CA ASP A 128 -12.92 -13.69 5.30
C ASP A 128 -12.82 -12.34 4.59
N GLY A 129 -11.94 -12.19 3.62
CA GLY A 129 -11.77 -10.94 2.90
C GLY A 129 -12.88 -10.69 1.89
N VAL A 130 -13.27 -9.43 1.75
CA VAL A 130 -14.36 -9.03 0.86
C VAL A 130 -13.88 -8.34 -0.43
N GLY A 131 -12.57 -8.29 -0.64
CA GLY A 131 -12.00 -7.69 -1.86
C GLY A 131 -12.09 -6.18 -1.91
N LEU A 132 -12.07 -5.51 -0.77
CA LEU A 132 -12.13 -4.05 -0.68
C LEU A 132 -10.79 -3.39 -0.45
N GLY A 133 -9.76 -4.12 0.01
CA GLY A 133 -8.49 -3.52 0.41
C GLY A 133 -7.83 -2.68 -0.67
N LEU A 134 -7.66 -3.21 -1.88
CA LEU A 134 -7.04 -2.50 -2.98
C LEU A 134 -8.00 -1.47 -3.62
N TYR A 135 -9.32 -1.73 -3.58
CA TYR A 135 -10.30 -0.73 -4.00
C TYR A 135 -10.20 0.51 -3.11
N ILE A 136 -10.05 0.33 -1.81
CA ILE A 136 -9.87 1.44 -0.85
C ILE A 136 -8.59 2.21 -1.17
N VAL A 137 -7.49 1.51 -1.46
CA VAL A 137 -6.23 2.14 -1.86
C VAL A 137 -6.44 3.05 -3.07
N LYS A 138 -7.08 2.53 -4.11
CA LYS A 138 -7.36 3.30 -5.32
C LYS A 138 -8.21 4.53 -5.01
N THR A 139 -9.28 4.34 -4.23
CA THR A 139 -10.21 5.43 -3.88
C THR A 139 -9.50 6.55 -3.13
N ILE A 140 -8.69 6.20 -2.12
CA ILE A 140 -7.95 7.20 -1.34
C ILE A 140 -6.96 7.97 -2.22
N LEU A 141 -6.21 7.26 -3.05
CA LEU A 141 -5.22 7.91 -3.90
C LEU A 141 -5.86 8.81 -4.95
N GLU A 142 -7.01 8.40 -5.52
CA GLU A 142 -7.76 9.27 -6.44
C GLU A 142 -8.20 10.56 -5.75
N GLN A 143 -8.60 10.49 -4.49
CA GLN A 143 -8.98 11.68 -3.73
C GLN A 143 -7.78 12.59 -3.45
N HIS A 144 -6.58 12.03 -3.40
CA HIS A 144 -5.34 12.80 -3.30
C HIS A 144 -4.81 13.24 -4.68
N LYS A 145 -5.57 12.98 -5.76
CA LYS A 145 -5.19 13.26 -7.15
C LYS A 145 -3.92 12.52 -7.57
N GLU A 146 -3.77 11.31 -7.05
CA GLU A 146 -2.65 10.43 -7.34
C GLU A 146 -3.14 9.09 -7.86
N LYS A 147 -2.20 8.28 -8.32
CA LYS A 147 -2.51 6.96 -8.87
C LYS A 147 -1.68 5.89 -8.19
N ILE A 148 -2.26 4.71 -8.08
CA ILE A 148 -1.51 3.52 -7.66
C ILE A 148 -0.93 2.84 -8.90
N ASN A 149 0.34 2.45 -8.80
CA ASN A 149 1.02 1.69 -9.85
C ASN A 149 1.32 0.30 -9.33
N VAL A 150 1.21 -0.70 -10.20
CA VAL A 150 1.56 -2.08 -9.87
C VAL A 150 2.30 -2.71 -11.04
N THR A 151 3.35 -3.46 -10.73
CA THR A 151 4.03 -4.34 -11.68
C THR A 151 4.18 -5.71 -11.05
N SER A 152 4.15 -6.75 -11.87
CA SER A 152 4.39 -8.11 -11.39
C SER A 152 5.11 -8.88 -12.49
N GLU A 153 6.38 -9.22 -12.24
CA GLU A 153 7.24 -9.90 -13.21
C GLU A 153 8.20 -10.81 -12.47
N ASN A 154 8.39 -12.00 -12.99
CA ASN A 154 9.38 -12.96 -12.48
C ASN A 154 9.27 -13.18 -10.96
N GLY A 155 8.07 -13.26 -10.45
CA GLY A 155 7.82 -13.49 -9.03
C GLY A 155 7.98 -12.25 -8.15
N VAL A 156 8.16 -11.07 -8.74
CA VAL A 156 8.31 -9.81 -7.99
C VAL A 156 7.12 -8.91 -8.27
N THR A 157 6.35 -8.61 -7.24
CA THR A 157 5.20 -7.69 -7.34
C THR A 157 5.51 -6.41 -6.57
N THR A 158 5.38 -5.27 -7.26
CA THR A 158 5.70 -3.96 -6.71
C THR A 158 4.48 -3.04 -6.82
N PHE A 159 4.04 -2.51 -5.70
CA PHE A 159 3.05 -1.42 -5.63
C PHE A 159 3.78 -0.13 -5.30
N SER A 160 3.42 0.95 -5.98
CA SER A 160 4.01 2.25 -5.67
C SER A 160 3.02 3.37 -5.92
N PHE A 161 3.17 4.45 -5.16
CA PHE A 161 2.40 5.67 -5.34
C PHE A 161 3.26 6.87 -4.90
N SER A 162 2.85 8.05 -5.33
CA SER A 162 3.55 9.28 -4.98
C SER A 162 2.60 10.26 -4.32
N LEU A 163 3.15 11.12 -3.48
CA LEU A 163 2.41 12.21 -2.83
C LEU A 163 3.18 13.51 -3.02
N ALA A 164 2.47 14.60 -3.26
CA ALA A 164 3.09 15.91 -3.42
C ALA A 164 3.77 16.31 -2.11
N MET A 165 4.99 16.82 -2.21
CA MET A 165 5.69 17.39 -1.08
C MET A 165 5.28 18.85 -0.90
N GLU A 166 5.53 19.37 0.28
CA GLU A 166 5.28 20.78 0.59
C GLU A 166 6.01 21.73 -0.35
#